data_ab53a326134d53ccd291cb352f9d8651
#
_entry.id   ab53a326134d53ccd291cb352f9d8651
#
_cell.length_a   1.000
_cell.length_b   1.000
_cell.length_c   1.000
_cell.angle_alpha   90.00
_cell.angle_beta   90.00
_cell.angle_gamma   90.00
#
_symmetry.space_group_name_H-M   'P 1'
#
loop_
_entity.id
_entity.type
_entity.pdbx_description
1 polymer ?
#
loop_
_entity_poly.entity_id
_entity_poly.type
_entity_poly.pdbx_seq_one_letter_code
_entity_poly.pdbx_strand_id
1 'polypeptide(L)'
;KGVNPDEVVAVGAAIQGGVLTGDVKDVLLLDVTPLSLGIETMGGVMTKLIESNTTIPSKKSQVFSTAADNQPSVEIHVLQGERSMAKDNKTIGRFHLDGIPPSPRGVPQIEVTFDIDANGIIQVTALDKATNKSQDIRIEASSGLTEEEIEKMKKEAEANAESDKKLKEEVDTLNSADAMIFQTESQLKEYGDKIPDDKKKAIEDALETLKKAHESKDIELIKTELEKINEAWKNASEELYKAQAESAKSTDQEPKNSSKKNKGCLLYTSDAADDLGCGV
;
A
#
# COMPACT_ATOMS: atom_id res chain seq x y z
N LYS A 1 -23.13 -37.85 22.08
CA LYS A 1 -22.32 -38.29 23.23
C LYS A 1 -21.23 -37.24 23.37
N GLY A 2 -21.24 -36.49 24.52
CA GLY A 2 -20.29 -35.43 24.78
C GLY A 2 -18.90 -36.00 25.03
N VAL A 3 -17.87 -35.26 24.65
CA VAL A 3 -16.48 -35.54 24.99
C VAL A 3 -16.28 -35.21 26.48
N ASN A 4 -15.54 -36.04 27.20
CA ASN A 4 -15.22 -35.78 28.61
C ASN A 4 -14.33 -34.56 28.71
N PRO A 5 -14.72 -33.49 29.44
CA PRO A 5 -13.94 -32.26 29.55
C PRO A 5 -12.51 -32.47 30.08
N ASP A 6 -12.31 -33.46 30.96
CA ASP A 6 -11.02 -33.77 31.57
C ASP A 6 -10.05 -34.45 30.59
N GLU A 7 -10.55 -35.06 29.53
CA GLU A 7 -9.74 -35.78 28.54
C GLU A 7 -9.62 -35.02 27.22
N VAL A 8 -10.42 -33.96 26.99
CA VAL A 8 -10.50 -33.30 25.69
C VAL A 8 -9.16 -32.73 25.23
N VAL A 9 -8.36 -32.18 26.17
CA VAL A 9 -7.05 -31.61 25.86
C VAL A 9 -6.07 -32.72 25.45
N ALA A 10 -6.07 -33.85 26.16
CA ALA A 10 -5.21 -34.97 25.84
C ALA A 10 -5.58 -35.62 24.49
N VAL A 11 -6.85 -35.77 24.22
CA VAL A 11 -7.38 -36.30 22.94
C VAL A 11 -7.02 -35.35 21.79
N GLY A 12 -7.21 -34.03 21.98
CA GLY A 12 -6.82 -33.01 20.99
C GLY A 12 -5.33 -33.04 20.68
N ALA A 13 -4.48 -33.10 21.70
CA ALA A 13 -3.04 -33.19 21.55
C ALA A 13 -2.60 -34.48 20.82
N ALA A 14 -3.25 -35.62 21.13
CA ALA A 14 -2.98 -36.88 20.46
C ALA A 14 -3.38 -36.85 18.97
N ILE A 15 -4.52 -36.26 18.65
CA ILE A 15 -4.97 -36.08 17.24
C ILE A 15 -4.00 -35.17 16.50
N GLN A 16 -3.59 -34.04 17.10
CA GLN A 16 -2.65 -33.13 16.47
C GLN A 16 -1.27 -33.76 16.29
N GLY A 17 -0.80 -34.55 17.26
CA GLY A 17 0.42 -35.35 17.13
C GLY A 17 0.31 -36.34 15.97
N GLY A 18 -0.82 -37.05 15.82
CA GLY A 18 -1.08 -37.98 14.72
C GLY A 18 -1.14 -37.30 13.35
N VAL A 19 -1.66 -36.08 13.26
CA VAL A 19 -1.64 -35.28 12.02
C VAL A 19 -0.21 -34.88 11.65
N LEU A 20 0.61 -34.44 12.63
CA LEU A 20 2.00 -34.04 12.42
C LEU A 20 2.90 -35.23 12.01
N THR A 21 2.64 -36.43 12.55
CA THR A 21 3.37 -37.66 12.17
C THR A 21 2.87 -38.29 10.88
N GLY A 22 1.73 -37.80 10.34
CA GLY A 22 1.12 -38.34 9.13
C GLY A 22 0.28 -39.61 9.35
N ASP A 23 0.03 -40.00 10.60
CA ASP A 23 -0.79 -41.16 10.97
C ASP A 23 -2.30 -40.90 10.81
N VAL A 24 -2.70 -39.62 11.02
CA VAL A 24 -4.08 -39.15 10.83
C VAL A 24 -4.13 -38.29 9.56
N LYS A 25 -4.80 -38.78 8.52
CA LYS A 25 -4.90 -38.11 7.21
C LYS A 25 -6.25 -37.45 6.96
N ASP A 26 -7.26 -37.79 7.73
CA ASP A 26 -8.64 -37.36 7.51
C ASP A 26 -9.01 -36.09 8.29
N VAL A 27 -8.10 -35.56 9.10
CA VAL A 27 -8.30 -34.34 9.87
C VAL A 27 -7.21 -33.33 9.51
N LEU A 28 -7.62 -32.25 8.88
CA LEU A 28 -6.76 -31.09 8.63
C LEU A 28 -7.07 -30.02 9.69
N LEU A 29 -6.13 -29.84 10.63
CA LEU A 29 -6.22 -28.73 11.58
C LEU A 29 -5.46 -27.55 10.97
N LEU A 30 -6.21 -26.51 10.65
CA LEU A 30 -5.68 -25.23 10.20
C LEU A 30 -5.88 -24.22 11.31
N ASP A 31 -4.78 -23.66 11.80
CA ASP A 31 -4.85 -22.52 12.68
C ASP A 31 -4.95 -21.22 11.85
N VAL A 32 -5.67 -20.23 12.34
CA VAL A 32 -5.94 -18.98 11.63
C VAL A 32 -5.76 -17.77 12.54
N THR A 33 -5.43 -16.64 11.95
CA THR A 33 -5.41 -15.35 12.65
C THR A 33 -6.84 -14.94 13.03
N PRO A 34 -7.15 -14.67 14.31
CA PRO A 34 -8.51 -14.32 14.72
C PRO A 34 -8.94 -12.92 14.28
N LEU A 35 -7.98 -12.01 14.10
CA LEU A 35 -8.18 -10.61 13.69
C LEU A 35 -7.13 -10.23 12.65
N SER A 36 -7.45 -9.21 11.84
CA SER A 36 -6.53 -8.63 10.86
C SER A 36 -5.34 -7.97 11.54
N LEU A 37 -4.20 -8.03 10.86
CA LEU A 37 -2.95 -7.40 11.25
C LEU A 37 -2.54 -6.36 10.21
N GLY A 38 -2.07 -5.22 10.67
CA GLY A 38 -1.68 -4.13 9.79
C GLY A 38 -0.83 -3.08 10.49
N ILE A 39 -0.60 -1.99 9.79
CA ILE A 39 0.11 -0.82 10.30
C ILE A 39 -0.72 0.44 10.16
N GLU A 40 -0.41 1.43 10.99
CA GLU A 40 -0.91 2.79 10.81
C GLU A 40 -0.25 3.43 9.62
N THR A 41 -1.04 4.06 8.77
CA THR A 41 -0.60 4.82 7.60
C THR A 41 -1.08 6.26 7.68
N MET A 42 -0.72 7.09 6.69
CA MET A 42 -1.03 8.51 6.64
C MET A 42 -2.52 8.77 6.89
N GLY A 43 -2.80 9.74 7.77
CA GLY A 43 -4.16 10.08 8.20
C GLY A 43 -4.71 9.21 9.34
N GLY A 44 -3.88 8.35 9.97
CA GLY A 44 -4.31 7.47 11.07
C GLY A 44 -5.19 6.30 10.63
N VAL A 45 -5.07 5.89 9.37
CA VAL A 45 -5.80 4.74 8.81
C VAL A 45 -5.02 3.45 9.09
N MET A 46 -5.72 2.38 9.44
CA MET A 46 -5.13 1.05 9.50
C MET A 46 -5.10 0.42 8.11
N THR A 47 -3.90 0.17 7.58
CA THR A 47 -3.69 -0.62 6.37
C THR A 47 -3.44 -2.06 6.75
N LYS A 48 -4.37 -2.95 6.38
CA LYS A 48 -4.29 -4.38 6.66
C LYS A 48 -3.32 -5.06 5.70
N LEU A 49 -2.36 -5.83 6.22
CA LEU A 49 -1.46 -6.68 5.45
C LEU A 49 -1.89 -8.15 5.51
N ILE A 50 -2.36 -8.60 6.68
CA ILE A 50 -2.89 -9.95 6.86
C ILE A 50 -4.34 -9.80 7.32
N GLU A 51 -5.25 -10.37 6.55
CA GLU A 51 -6.69 -10.38 6.86
C GLU A 51 -6.99 -11.38 7.98
N SER A 52 -8.09 -11.15 8.72
CA SER A 52 -8.62 -12.13 9.66
C SER A 52 -8.94 -13.46 8.95
N ASN A 53 -8.91 -14.55 9.71
CA ASN A 53 -9.10 -15.91 9.23
C ASN A 53 -8.07 -16.36 8.15
N THR A 54 -6.92 -15.68 8.03
CA THR A 54 -5.80 -16.17 7.23
C THR A 54 -5.13 -17.34 7.95
N THR A 55 -4.92 -18.46 7.24
CA THR A 55 -4.21 -19.63 7.77
C THR A 55 -2.75 -19.32 8.09
N ILE A 56 -2.27 -19.86 9.20
CA ILE A 56 -0.87 -19.75 9.59
C ILE A 56 -0.14 -21.08 9.39
N PRO A 57 1.16 -21.10 9.08
CA PRO A 57 2.03 -19.94 8.94
C PRO A 57 1.75 -19.09 7.70
N SER A 58 1.94 -17.77 7.79
CA SER A 58 1.68 -16.83 6.67
C SER A 58 2.68 -15.68 6.65
N LYS A 59 3.08 -15.30 5.45
CA LYS A 59 3.99 -14.17 5.22
C LYS A 59 3.41 -13.23 4.16
N LYS A 60 3.36 -11.94 4.48
CA LYS A 60 2.89 -10.87 3.58
C LYS A 60 3.80 -9.66 3.67
N SER A 61 4.07 -9.05 2.52
CA SER A 61 4.89 -7.83 2.42
C SER A 61 4.16 -6.78 1.61
N GLN A 62 4.34 -5.51 1.98
CA GLN A 62 3.85 -4.35 1.23
C GLN A 62 4.87 -3.22 1.30
N VAL A 63 5.00 -2.47 0.20
CA VAL A 63 5.89 -1.32 0.13
C VAL A 63 5.13 -0.05 0.49
N PHE A 64 5.70 0.71 1.40
CA PHE A 64 5.23 2.03 1.84
C PHE A 64 6.28 3.09 1.53
N SER A 65 5.93 4.35 1.77
CA SER A 65 6.85 5.47 1.58
C SER A 65 6.74 6.48 2.72
N THR A 66 7.60 7.50 2.69
CA THR A 66 7.59 8.58 3.67
C THR A 66 6.44 9.55 3.40
N ALA A 67 5.85 10.09 4.47
CA ALA A 67 4.77 11.08 4.42
C ALA A 67 5.28 12.53 4.33
N ALA A 68 6.54 12.79 4.71
CA ALA A 68 7.16 14.11 4.70
C ALA A 68 8.50 14.11 3.94
N ASP A 69 8.89 15.30 3.44
CA ASP A 69 10.17 15.50 2.79
C ASP A 69 11.33 15.36 3.79
N ASN A 70 12.44 14.76 3.32
CA ASN A 70 13.66 14.57 4.10
C ASN A 70 13.44 13.88 5.47
N GLN A 71 12.46 13.00 5.56
CA GLN A 71 12.16 12.25 6.77
C GLN A 71 13.26 11.22 7.05
N PRO A 72 14.04 11.38 8.16
CA PRO A 72 15.21 10.54 8.43
C PRO A 72 14.85 9.19 9.06
N SER A 73 13.63 9.06 9.59
CA SER A 73 13.11 7.84 10.21
C SER A 73 11.62 7.69 10.01
N VAL A 74 11.13 6.46 10.05
CA VAL A 74 9.68 6.13 10.06
C VAL A 74 9.35 5.30 11.28
N GLU A 75 8.24 5.64 11.94
CA GLU A 75 7.65 4.80 12.98
C GLU A 75 6.74 3.76 12.33
N ILE A 76 6.95 2.50 12.67
CA ILE A 76 6.06 1.40 12.31
C ILE A 76 5.18 1.08 13.51
N HIS A 77 3.93 1.49 13.44
CA HIS A 77 2.91 1.24 14.46
C HIS A 77 2.09 0.02 14.06
N VAL A 78 2.33 -1.10 14.74
CA VAL A 78 1.71 -2.39 14.45
C VAL A 78 0.40 -2.52 15.19
N LEU A 79 -0.66 -2.86 14.44
CA LEU A 79 -2.05 -2.89 14.90
C LEU A 79 -2.69 -4.24 14.65
N GLN A 80 -3.63 -4.59 15.54
CA GLN A 80 -4.50 -5.76 15.40
C GLN A 80 -5.95 -5.35 15.61
N GLY A 81 -6.84 -5.72 14.67
CA GLY A 81 -8.26 -5.42 14.74
C GLY A 81 -8.93 -5.30 13.38
N GLU A 82 -10.20 -4.89 13.40
CA GLU A 82 -11.05 -4.82 12.20
C GLU A 82 -11.51 -3.40 11.84
N ARG A 83 -11.24 -2.42 12.72
CA ARG A 83 -11.67 -1.02 12.52
C ARG A 83 -10.78 -0.32 11.48
N SER A 84 -11.34 0.64 10.77
CA SER A 84 -10.61 1.37 9.72
C SER A 84 -9.58 2.36 10.26
N MET A 85 -9.81 2.91 11.45
CA MET A 85 -8.89 3.89 12.05
C MET A 85 -7.93 3.22 13.03
N ALA A 86 -6.65 3.61 12.99
CA ALA A 86 -5.60 3.06 13.86
C ALA A 86 -5.93 3.16 15.35
N LYS A 87 -6.50 4.29 15.79
CA LYS A 87 -6.87 4.56 17.19
C LYS A 87 -7.91 3.60 17.76
N ASP A 88 -8.73 2.99 16.89
CA ASP A 88 -9.83 2.11 17.26
C ASP A 88 -9.43 0.62 17.25
N ASN A 89 -8.15 0.34 16.96
CA ASN A 89 -7.56 -1.00 16.96
C ASN A 89 -6.56 -1.17 18.09
N LYS A 90 -6.23 -2.41 18.41
CA LYS A 90 -5.24 -2.74 19.45
C LYS A 90 -3.82 -2.54 18.93
N THR A 91 -3.03 -1.72 19.61
CA THR A 91 -1.58 -1.63 19.38
C THR A 91 -0.91 -2.90 19.92
N ILE A 92 -0.16 -3.59 19.08
CA ILE A 92 0.60 -4.78 19.46
C ILE A 92 2.12 -4.55 19.43
N GLY A 93 2.57 -3.47 18.79
CA GLY A 93 3.98 -3.09 18.81
C GLY A 93 4.24 -1.75 18.14
N ARG A 94 5.39 -1.15 18.45
CA ARG A 94 5.92 0.05 17.79
C ARG A 94 7.43 -0.05 17.70
N PHE A 95 7.99 0.34 16.57
CA PHE A 95 9.43 0.45 16.38
C PHE A 95 9.75 1.48 15.30
N HIS A 96 11.00 1.90 15.23
CA HIS A 96 11.46 2.92 14.29
C HIS A 96 12.48 2.33 13.33
N LEU A 97 12.37 2.67 12.07
CA LEU A 97 13.40 2.44 11.07
C LEU A 97 14.12 3.77 10.82
N ASP A 98 15.39 3.84 11.27
CA ASP A 98 16.20 5.04 11.21
C ASP A 98 17.21 5.02 10.06
N GLY A 99 17.69 6.22 9.70
CA GLY A 99 18.77 6.40 8.74
C GLY A 99 18.33 6.24 7.29
N ILE A 100 17.12 6.69 7.01
CA ILE A 100 16.60 6.89 5.66
C ILE A 100 17.31 8.11 5.07
N PRO A 101 17.88 8.03 3.85
CA PRO A 101 18.52 9.17 3.20
C PRO A 101 17.52 10.31 2.94
N PRO A 102 17.94 11.58 3.06
CA PRO A 102 17.10 12.71 2.71
C PRO A 102 16.59 12.58 1.27
N SER A 103 15.27 12.56 1.11
CA SER A 103 14.61 12.42 -0.19
C SER A 103 13.25 13.10 -0.14
N PRO A 104 12.69 13.53 -1.28
CA PRO A 104 11.30 13.98 -1.33
C PRO A 104 10.35 12.89 -0.82
N ARG A 105 9.24 13.29 -0.22
CA ARG A 105 8.18 12.36 0.20
C ARG A 105 7.71 11.50 -0.97
N GLY A 106 7.36 10.25 -0.70
CA GLY A 106 6.92 9.31 -1.74
C GLY A 106 8.05 8.61 -2.49
N VAL A 107 9.31 9.05 -2.39
CA VAL A 107 10.48 8.45 -3.08
C VAL A 107 11.06 7.25 -2.31
N PRO A 108 11.29 7.31 -0.99
CA PRO A 108 11.79 6.17 -0.24
C PRO A 108 10.84 4.96 -0.33
N GLN A 109 11.41 3.76 -0.49
CA GLN A 109 10.66 2.52 -0.56
C GLN A 109 10.94 1.68 0.68
N ILE A 110 9.97 1.63 1.58
CA ILE A 110 10.07 0.90 2.84
C ILE A 110 9.17 -0.33 2.74
N GLU A 111 9.77 -1.50 2.66
CA GLU A 111 9.05 -2.76 2.63
C GLU A 111 8.77 -3.23 4.06
N VAL A 112 7.50 -3.33 4.40
CA VAL A 112 7.05 -3.88 5.68
C VAL A 112 6.57 -5.31 5.44
N THR A 113 7.17 -6.24 6.16
CA THR A 113 6.87 -7.68 6.08
C THR A 113 6.30 -8.15 7.40
N PHE A 114 5.15 -8.80 7.35
CA PHE A 114 4.58 -9.57 8.45
C PHE A 114 4.83 -11.04 8.20
N ASP A 115 5.44 -11.71 9.16
CA ASP A 115 5.75 -13.14 9.14
C ASP A 115 5.15 -13.77 10.41
N ILE A 116 4.19 -14.68 10.25
CA ILE A 116 3.54 -15.41 11.35
C ILE A 116 3.96 -16.86 11.26
N ASP A 117 4.59 -17.37 12.29
CA ASP A 117 4.99 -18.77 12.36
C ASP A 117 3.80 -19.69 12.75
N ALA A 118 4.07 -20.99 12.75
CA ALA A 118 3.07 -22.01 13.13
C ALA A 118 2.65 -21.94 14.61
N ASN A 119 3.37 -21.19 15.44
CA ASN A 119 3.04 -20.99 16.86
C ASN A 119 2.28 -19.68 17.10
N GLY A 120 1.95 -18.95 16.02
CA GLY A 120 1.28 -17.65 16.11
C GLY A 120 2.20 -16.49 16.51
N ILE A 121 3.53 -16.68 16.52
CA ILE A 121 4.48 -15.61 16.79
C ILE A 121 4.57 -14.72 15.56
N ILE A 122 4.40 -13.43 15.76
CA ILE A 122 4.41 -12.42 14.69
C ILE A 122 5.77 -11.74 14.68
N GLN A 123 6.47 -11.77 13.56
CA GLN A 123 7.64 -10.96 13.31
C GLN A 123 7.30 -9.90 12.28
N VAL A 124 7.52 -8.63 12.61
CA VAL A 124 7.31 -7.51 11.70
C VAL A 124 8.65 -6.88 11.41
N THR A 125 9.02 -6.86 10.13
CA THR A 125 10.29 -6.31 9.64
C THR A 125 10.02 -5.15 8.72
N ALA A 126 10.69 -4.02 8.93
CA ALA A 126 10.73 -2.89 8.00
C ALA A 126 12.11 -2.83 7.36
N LEU A 127 12.16 -2.73 6.03
CA LEU A 127 13.38 -2.70 5.23
C LEU A 127 13.35 -1.48 4.29
N ASP A 128 14.33 -0.60 4.40
CA ASP A 128 14.58 0.42 3.38
C ASP A 128 15.31 -0.22 2.18
N LYS A 129 14.65 -0.27 1.02
CA LYS A 129 15.17 -0.87 -0.21
C LYS A 129 16.38 -0.13 -0.80
N ALA A 130 16.54 1.14 -0.50
CA ALA A 130 17.65 1.94 -1.01
C ALA A 130 18.96 1.69 -0.25
N THR A 131 18.88 1.58 1.08
CA THR A 131 20.05 1.41 1.95
C THR A 131 20.26 -0.01 2.44
N ASN A 132 19.27 -0.90 2.26
CA ASN A 132 19.19 -2.24 2.85
C ASN A 132 19.24 -2.22 4.39
N LYS A 133 18.95 -1.11 5.03
CA LYS A 133 18.78 -1.05 6.48
C LYS A 133 17.44 -1.67 6.84
N SER A 134 17.45 -2.51 7.86
CA SER A 134 16.26 -3.16 8.38
C SER A 134 16.17 -3.03 9.89
N GLN A 135 14.95 -3.02 10.37
CA GLN A 135 14.61 -3.11 11.78
C GLN A 135 13.41 -4.02 11.92
N ASP A 136 13.37 -4.79 13.00
CA ASP A 136 12.27 -5.71 13.25
C ASP A 136 11.82 -5.70 14.71
N ILE A 137 10.61 -6.18 14.91
CA ILE A 137 10.04 -6.46 16.22
C ILE A 137 9.42 -7.86 16.21
N ARG A 138 9.66 -8.61 17.29
CA ARG A 138 9.02 -9.88 17.53
C ARG A 138 7.92 -9.70 18.57
N ILE A 139 6.71 -10.17 18.23
CA ILE A 139 5.53 -10.07 19.07
C ILE A 139 5.05 -11.48 19.37
N GLU A 140 5.06 -11.84 20.64
CA GLU A 140 4.62 -13.17 21.08
C GLU A 140 3.09 -13.21 21.18
N ALA A 141 2.50 -14.35 20.80
CA ALA A 141 1.07 -14.58 20.88
C ALA A 141 0.49 -14.48 22.31
N SER A 142 1.37 -14.55 23.32
CA SER A 142 1.00 -14.44 24.74
C SER A 142 0.52 -13.04 25.18
N SER A 143 0.68 -12.00 24.32
CA SER A 143 -0.03 -10.71 24.51
C SER A 143 -1.54 -10.83 24.19
N GLY A 144 -2.04 -12.05 24.18
CA GLY A 144 -3.29 -12.52 23.64
C GLY A 144 -4.51 -11.77 24.12
N LEU A 145 -5.35 -11.50 23.15
CA LEU A 145 -6.74 -11.18 23.35
C LEU A 145 -7.47 -12.45 23.83
N THR A 146 -8.34 -12.30 24.81
CA THR A 146 -9.27 -13.37 25.18
C THR A 146 -10.31 -13.55 24.05
N GLU A 147 -10.95 -14.71 23.98
CA GLU A 147 -12.03 -14.94 23.00
C GLU A 147 -13.15 -13.89 23.12
N GLU A 148 -13.46 -13.47 24.34
CA GLU A 148 -14.45 -12.41 24.61
C GLU A 148 -14.02 -11.06 24.04
N GLU A 149 -12.74 -10.71 24.16
CA GLU A 149 -12.20 -9.48 23.59
C GLU A 149 -12.22 -9.52 22.05
N ILE A 150 -11.88 -10.65 21.45
CA ILE A 150 -11.93 -10.85 19.99
C ILE A 150 -13.37 -10.70 19.49
N GLU A 151 -14.34 -11.35 20.12
CA GLU A 151 -15.75 -11.20 19.75
C GLU A 151 -16.25 -9.76 19.92
N LYS A 152 -15.85 -9.11 21.01
CA LYS A 152 -16.20 -7.71 21.25
C LYS A 152 -15.66 -6.81 20.14
N MET A 153 -14.37 -6.95 19.77
CA MET A 153 -13.75 -6.16 18.69
C MET A 153 -14.44 -6.40 17.34
N LYS A 154 -14.85 -7.64 17.04
CA LYS A 154 -15.59 -7.95 15.81
C LYS A 154 -16.97 -7.31 15.81
N LYS A 155 -17.72 -7.40 16.89
CA LYS A 155 -19.05 -6.77 17.04
C LYS A 155 -18.97 -5.24 16.96
N GLU A 156 -17.95 -4.64 17.58
CA GLU A 156 -17.72 -3.19 17.50
C GLU A 156 -17.38 -2.75 16.07
N ALA A 157 -16.60 -3.55 15.33
CA ALA A 157 -16.28 -3.27 13.93
C ALA A 157 -17.53 -3.37 13.04
N GLU A 158 -18.37 -4.38 13.22
CA GLU A 158 -19.64 -4.52 12.51
C GLU A 158 -20.60 -3.38 12.80
N ALA A 159 -20.76 -3.00 14.08
CA ALA A 159 -21.64 -1.92 14.50
C ALA A 159 -21.23 -0.55 13.95
N ASN A 160 -19.94 -0.33 13.72
CA ASN A 160 -19.40 0.94 13.24
C ASN A 160 -18.97 0.91 11.76
N ALA A 161 -19.24 -0.17 11.03
CA ALA A 161 -18.75 -0.37 9.68
C ALA A 161 -19.08 0.78 8.70
N GLU A 162 -20.30 1.32 8.77
CA GLU A 162 -20.71 2.44 7.92
C GLU A 162 -20.01 3.76 8.28
N SER A 163 -19.89 4.04 9.59
CA SER A 163 -19.20 5.25 10.05
C SER A 163 -17.71 5.18 9.77
N ASP A 164 -17.09 4.03 9.97
CA ASP A 164 -15.68 3.79 9.67
C ASP A 164 -15.38 3.90 8.18
N LYS A 165 -16.28 3.40 7.35
CA LYS A 165 -16.16 3.54 5.89
C LYS A 165 -16.17 5.00 5.47
N LYS A 166 -17.09 5.81 6.01
CA LYS A 166 -17.15 7.25 5.71
C LYS A 166 -15.91 7.98 6.18
N LEU A 167 -15.46 7.73 7.43
CA LEU A 167 -14.23 8.33 7.95
C LEU A 167 -13.01 7.96 7.11
N LYS A 168 -12.90 6.71 6.68
CA LYS A 168 -11.83 6.26 5.81
C LYS A 168 -11.89 6.97 4.45
N GLU A 169 -13.06 7.06 3.82
CA GLU A 169 -13.24 7.77 2.54
C GLU A 169 -12.88 9.25 2.66
N GLU A 170 -13.22 9.91 3.77
CA GLU A 170 -12.82 11.28 4.04
C GLU A 170 -11.30 11.43 4.14
N VAL A 171 -10.64 10.57 4.90
CA VAL A 171 -9.18 10.57 5.05
C VAL A 171 -8.49 10.23 3.72
N ASP A 172 -8.97 9.23 2.99
CA ASP A 172 -8.42 8.84 1.68
C ASP A 172 -8.55 10.00 0.67
N THR A 173 -9.66 10.76 0.72
CA THR A 173 -9.87 11.95 -0.12
C THR A 173 -8.88 13.06 0.24
N LEU A 174 -8.67 13.34 1.53
CA LEU A 174 -7.68 14.31 2.00
C LEU A 174 -6.25 13.91 1.59
N ASN A 175 -5.88 12.64 1.77
CA ASN A 175 -4.57 12.13 1.38
C ASN A 175 -4.36 12.21 -0.14
N SER A 176 -5.40 11.93 -0.92
CA SER A 176 -5.37 12.04 -2.39
C SER A 176 -5.18 13.50 -2.83
N ALA A 177 -5.85 14.44 -2.17
CA ALA A 177 -5.68 15.87 -2.44
C ALA A 177 -4.25 16.33 -2.11
N ASP A 178 -3.70 15.93 -0.96
CA ASP A 178 -2.33 16.28 -0.58
C ASP A 178 -1.30 15.71 -1.58
N ALA A 179 -1.47 14.46 -2.00
CA ALA A 179 -0.63 13.84 -3.01
C ALA A 179 -0.72 14.58 -4.37
N MET A 180 -1.93 14.96 -4.81
CA MET A 180 -2.15 15.69 -6.06
C MET A 180 -1.55 17.09 -6.01
N ILE A 181 -1.69 17.81 -4.91
CA ILE A 181 -1.06 19.13 -4.68
C ILE A 181 0.45 19.01 -4.85
N PHE A 182 1.08 18.08 -4.14
CA PHE A 182 2.53 17.87 -4.21
C PHE A 182 3.01 17.47 -5.61
N GLN A 183 2.31 16.53 -6.24
CA GLN A 183 2.63 16.07 -7.60
C GLN A 183 2.53 17.22 -8.59
N THR A 184 1.46 18.01 -8.52
CA THR A 184 1.25 19.17 -9.41
C THR A 184 2.33 20.22 -9.23
N GLU A 185 2.69 20.56 -7.98
CA GLU A 185 3.79 21.50 -7.71
C GLU A 185 5.13 21.01 -8.26
N SER A 186 5.42 19.73 -8.10
CA SER A 186 6.65 19.12 -8.61
C SER A 186 6.69 19.13 -10.13
N GLN A 187 5.59 18.77 -10.78
CA GLN A 187 5.46 18.78 -12.25
C GLN A 187 5.52 20.20 -12.83
N LEU A 188 4.91 21.19 -12.19
CA LEU A 188 5.02 22.59 -12.62
C LEU A 188 6.45 23.13 -12.50
N LYS A 189 7.22 22.71 -11.49
CA LYS A 189 8.64 23.06 -11.38
C LYS A 189 9.50 22.42 -12.45
N GLU A 190 9.21 21.18 -12.84
CA GLU A 190 10.01 20.42 -13.78
C GLU A 190 9.65 20.71 -15.24
N TYR A 191 8.37 20.84 -15.53
CA TYR A 191 7.84 20.93 -16.89
C TYR A 191 7.12 22.25 -17.19
N GLY A 192 6.97 23.17 -16.23
CA GLY A 192 6.17 24.38 -16.38
C GLY A 192 6.62 25.29 -17.52
N ASP A 193 7.91 25.28 -17.90
CA ASP A 193 8.45 26.03 -19.05
C ASP A 193 8.10 25.39 -20.41
N LYS A 194 7.63 24.14 -20.41
CA LYS A 194 7.25 23.40 -21.63
C LYS A 194 5.74 23.41 -21.87
N ILE A 195 4.97 23.87 -20.90
CA ILE A 195 3.50 23.95 -20.96
C ILE A 195 3.10 25.31 -21.50
N PRO A 196 2.15 25.41 -22.46
CA PRO A 196 1.62 26.69 -22.91
C PRO A 196 1.08 27.53 -21.73
N ASP A 197 1.31 28.84 -21.75
CA ASP A 197 1.00 29.75 -20.62
C ASP A 197 -0.47 29.72 -20.20
N ASP A 198 -1.40 29.57 -21.15
CA ASP A 198 -2.82 29.46 -20.88
C ASP A 198 -3.18 28.18 -20.11
N LYS A 199 -2.54 27.06 -20.41
CA LYS A 199 -2.72 25.78 -19.71
C LYS A 199 -2.02 25.75 -18.36
N LYS A 200 -0.81 26.34 -18.30
CA LYS A 200 -0.09 26.48 -17.04
C LYS A 200 -0.92 27.29 -16.04
N LYS A 201 -1.50 28.40 -16.47
CA LYS A 201 -2.37 29.21 -15.63
C LYS A 201 -3.60 28.44 -15.16
N ALA A 202 -4.24 27.68 -16.04
CA ALA A 202 -5.39 26.85 -15.67
C ALA A 202 -5.05 25.79 -14.60
N ILE A 203 -3.84 25.20 -14.67
CA ILE A 203 -3.36 24.25 -13.66
C ILE A 203 -3.04 24.97 -12.34
N GLU A 204 -2.41 26.15 -12.39
CA GLU A 204 -2.10 26.96 -11.22
C GLU A 204 -3.35 27.43 -10.48
N ASP A 205 -4.38 27.88 -11.21
CA ASP A 205 -5.67 28.28 -10.65
C ASP A 205 -6.39 27.09 -9.99
N ALA A 206 -6.40 25.92 -10.65
CA ALA A 206 -6.97 24.70 -10.10
C ALA A 206 -6.19 24.20 -8.85
N LEU A 207 -4.87 24.35 -8.86
CA LEU A 207 -4.02 24.01 -7.71
C LEU A 207 -4.32 24.92 -6.51
N GLU A 208 -4.51 26.21 -6.73
CA GLU A 208 -4.82 27.17 -5.66
C GLU A 208 -6.19 26.87 -5.03
N THR A 209 -7.20 26.56 -5.85
CA THR A 209 -8.52 26.20 -5.35
C THR A 209 -8.51 24.86 -4.60
N LEU A 210 -7.76 23.86 -5.08
CA LEU A 210 -7.58 22.59 -4.39
C LEU A 210 -6.89 22.76 -3.03
N LYS A 211 -5.86 23.62 -2.93
CA LYS A 211 -5.21 23.94 -1.65
C LYS A 211 -6.18 24.56 -0.65
N LYS A 212 -6.98 25.53 -1.08
CA LYS A 212 -8.00 26.17 -0.22
C LYS A 212 -9.06 25.15 0.24
N ALA A 213 -9.51 24.27 -0.65
CA ALA A 213 -10.44 23.21 -0.30
C ALA A 213 -9.82 22.21 0.71
N HIS A 214 -8.55 21.85 0.53
CA HIS A 214 -7.82 20.97 1.44
C HIS A 214 -7.63 21.62 2.84
N GLU A 215 -7.30 22.90 2.91
CA GLU A 215 -7.20 23.65 4.19
C GLU A 215 -8.54 23.73 4.93
N SER A 216 -9.65 23.92 4.20
CA SER A 216 -10.99 23.96 4.78
C SER A 216 -11.53 22.56 5.16
N LYS A 217 -10.88 21.48 4.69
CA LYS A 217 -11.30 20.07 4.83
C LYS A 217 -12.72 19.79 4.32
N ASP A 218 -13.14 20.52 3.29
CA ASP A 218 -14.43 20.31 2.64
C ASP A 218 -14.29 19.18 1.60
N ILE A 219 -14.76 17.99 1.97
CA ILE A 219 -14.60 16.76 1.20
C ILE A 219 -15.27 16.83 -0.16
N GLU A 220 -16.46 17.42 -0.25
CA GLU A 220 -17.19 17.52 -1.52
C GLU A 220 -16.51 18.51 -2.47
N LEU A 221 -16.03 19.62 -1.92
CA LEU A 221 -15.25 20.59 -2.70
C LEU A 221 -13.93 19.97 -3.18
N ILE A 222 -13.22 19.22 -2.30
CA ILE A 222 -11.99 18.54 -2.67
C ILE A 222 -12.20 17.57 -3.81
N LYS A 223 -13.25 16.75 -3.80
CA LYS A 223 -13.56 15.82 -4.89
C LYS A 223 -13.74 16.56 -6.20
N THR A 224 -14.50 17.65 -6.17
CA THR A 224 -14.74 18.46 -7.36
C THR A 224 -13.46 19.09 -7.91
N GLU A 225 -12.61 19.63 -7.02
CA GLU A 225 -11.34 20.26 -7.44
C GLU A 225 -10.29 19.23 -7.90
N LEU A 226 -10.30 18.01 -7.36
CA LEU A 226 -9.49 16.90 -7.87
C LEU A 226 -9.85 16.53 -9.31
N GLU A 227 -11.14 16.53 -9.66
CA GLU A 227 -11.56 16.29 -11.05
C GLU A 227 -11.09 17.42 -11.97
N LYS A 228 -11.22 18.68 -11.55
CA LYS A 228 -10.80 19.84 -12.36
C LYS A 228 -9.29 19.84 -12.61
N ILE A 229 -8.47 19.56 -11.60
CA ILE A 229 -7.02 19.54 -11.78
C ILE A 229 -6.58 18.39 -12.70
N ASN A 230 -7.24 17.22 -12.60
CA ASN A 230 -7.01 16.11 -13.51
C ASN A 230 -7.37 16.46 -14.96
N GLU A 231 -8.50 17.16 -15.18
CA GLU A 231 -8.91 17.63 -16.49
C GLU A 231 -7.94 18.69 -17.05
N ALA A 232 -7.47 19.62 -16.21
CA ALA A 232 -6.48 20.60 -16.62
C ALA A 232 -5.16 19.95 -17.07
N TRP A 233 -4.68 18.94 -16.34
CA TRP A 233 -3.50 18.16 -16.72
C TRP A 233 -3.71 17.35 -18.00
N LYS A 234 -4.87 16.74 -18.17
CA LYS A 234 -5.22 16.02 -19.40
C LYS A 234 -5.15 16.94 -20.61
N ASN A 235 -5.78 18.11 -20.53
CA ASN A 235 -5.78 19.11 -21.60
C ASN A 235 -4.36 19.62 -21.93
N ALA A 236 -3.52 19.84 -20.89
CA ALA A 236 -2.12 20.24 -21.08
C ALA A 236 -1.30 19.13 -21.75
N SER A 237 -1.50 17.89 -21.36
CA SER A 237 -0.79 16.74 -21.92
C SER A 237 -1.15 16.51 -23.39
N GLU A 238 -2.42 16.62 -23.77
CA GLU A 238 -2.86 16.47 -25.15
C GLU A 238 -2.22 17.51 -26.09
N GLU A 239 -2.04 18.74 -25.63
CA GLU A 239 -1.36 19.78 -26.41
C GLU A 239 0.15 19.55 -26.50
N LEU A 240 0.80 19.10 -25.43
CA LEU A 240 2.22 18.73 -25.48
C LEU A 240 2.47 17.60 -26.48
N TYR A 241 1.60 16.58 -26.53
CA TYR A 241 1.70 15.52 -27.53
C TYR A 241 1.48 16.03 -28.97
N LYS A 242 0.53 16.95 -29.18
CA LYS A 242 0.31 17.57 -30.49
C LYS A 242 1.51 18.40 -30.93
N ALA A 243 2.06 19.24 -30.06
CA ALA A 243 3.25 20.05 -30.33
C ALA A 243 4.49 19.18 -30.64
N GLN A 244 4.69 18.07 -29.92
CA GLN A 244 5.76 17.11 -30.22
C GLN A 244 5.55 16.38 -31.56
N ALA A 245 4.30 16.01 -31.88
CA ALA A 245 3.99 15.36 -33.15
C ALA A 245 4.16 16.32 -34.37
N GLU A 246 3.89 17.60 -34.19
CA GLU A 246 4.10 18.63 -35.22
C GLU A 246 5.60 18.95 -35.38
N SER A 247 6.36 19.01 -34.31
CA SER A 247 7.81 19.21 -34.37
C SER A 247 8.53 18.01 -35.01
N ALA A 248 8.05 16.80 -34.80
CA ALA A 248 8.58 15.59 -35.45
C ALA A 248 8.26 15.56 -36.97
N LYS A 249 7.14 16.13 -37.40
CA LYS A 249 6.78 16.24 -38.83
C LYS A 249 7.56 17.33 -39.57
N SER A 250 8.09 18.34 -38.89
CA SER A 250 8.88 19.41 -39.48
C SER A 250 10.37 19.06 -39.68
N THR A 251 10.81 17.91 -39.16
CA THR A 251 12.22 17.46 -39.30
C THR A 251 12.43 16.45 -40.44
N ASP A 252 11.39 16.17 -41.24
CA ASP A 252 11.49 15.22 -42.36
C ASP A 252 11.65 15.99 -43.68
N GLN A 253 12.79 16.72 -43.82
CA GLN A 253 13.33 17.14 -45.10
C GLN A 253 14.71 16.53 -45.32
N GLU A 254 14.69 15.51 -46.19
CA GLU A 254 15.76 14.87 -46.96
C GLU A 254 17.04 14.37 -46.26
N PRO A 255 17.29 13.08 -46.29
CA PRO A 255 18.65 12.56 -46.21
C PRO A 255 19.22 12.31 -47.61
N LYS A 256 20.20 13.09 -48.00
CA LYS A 256 21.16 12.66 -49.03
C LYS A 256 22.01 11.49 -48.51
N ASN A 257 21.75 10.37 -49.14
CA ASN A 257 22.57 9.20 -49.38
C ASN A 257 24.06 9.26 -48.90
N SER A 258 24.39 8.46 -47.89
CA SER A 258 25.65 7.75 -47.85
C SER A 258 25.55 6.48 -46.98
N SER A 259 25.69 5.35 -47.65
CA SER A 259 25.80 4.01 -47.12
C SER A 259 26.95 3.85 -46.11
N LYS A 260 26.64 3.39 -44.88
CA LYS A 260 27.54 2.49 -44.15
C LYS A 260 26.70 1.63 -43.15
N LYS A 261 26.80 0.34 -43.36
CA LYS A 261 26.32 -0.72 -42.48
C LYS A 261 26.88 -0.57 -41.07
N ASN A 262 26.06 -0.60 -40.07
CA ASN A 262 26.43 -1.28 -38.83
C ASN A 262 25.18 -1.87 -38.12
N LYS A 263 25.42 -3.04 -37.58
CA LYS A 263 24.45 -3.97 -36.99
C LYS A 263 24.01 -3.52 -35.61
N GLY A 264 22.72 -3.73 -35.32
CA GLY A 264 22.25 -4.29 -34.07
C GLY A 264 21.98 -3.30 -32.94
N CYS A 265 20.71 -3.00 -32.75
CA CYS A 265 20.17 -2.75 -31.40
C CYS A 265 18.75 -3.31 -31.32
N LEU A 266 18.56 -4.25 -30.44
CA LEU A 266 17.30 -4.93 -30.19
C LEU A 266 16.39 -4.03 -29.33
N LEU A 267 15.23 -3.68 -29.88
CA LEU A 267 14.11 -3.15 -29.08
C LEU A 267 13.47 -4.31 -28.32
N TYR A 268 13.36 -4.15 -27.02
CA TYR A 268 12.48 -4.95 -26.19
C TYR A 268 11.07 -4.34 -26.21
N THR A 269 10.16 -5.05 -26.85
CA THR A 269 8.72 -4.87 -26.61
C THR A 269 8.28 -6.05 -25.75
N SER A 270 7.79 -5.74 -24.53
CA SER A 270 7.08 -6.71 -23.69
C SER A 270 5.69 -6.90 -24.27
N ASP A 271 5.39 -8.10 -24.71
CA ASP A 271 4.03 -8.57 -24.90
C ASP A 271 3.89 -9.89 -24.14
N ALA A 272 3.02 -9.87 -23.18
CA ALA A 272 2.67 -11.03 -22.37
C ALA A 272 1.28 -11.48 -22.81
N ALA A 273 1.19 -12.63 -23.46
CA ALA A 273 0.06 -13.53 -23.36
C ALA A 273 0.32 -14.82 -24.13
N ASP A 274 -0.01 -15.91 -23.45
CA ASP A 274 -0.40 -17.23 -23.97
C ASP A 274 0.61 -18.05 -24.79
N ASP A 275 1.10 -19.13 -24.22
CA ASP A 275 0.73 -20.43 -24.78
C ASP A 275 0.92 -21.59 -23.80
N LEU A 276 -0.14 -22.37 -23.68
CA LEU A 276 -0.24 -23.69 -23.13
C LEU A 276 0.30 -24.71 -24.14
N GLY A 277 1.07 -25.67 -23.72
CA GLY A 277 1.10 -26.86 -24.54
C GLY A 277 2.27 -27.83 -24.36
N CYS A 278 2.01 -28.88 -23.66
CA CYS A 278 2.35 -30.30 -23.90
C CYS A 278 3.83 -30.73 -24.10
N GLY A 279 4.19 -31.62 -23.20
CA GLY A 279 4.60 -32.98 -23.62
C GLY A 279 6.10 -33.30 -23.61
N VAL A 280 6.52 -34.02 -22.77
CA VAL A 280 7.06 -35.40 -22.64
C VAL A 280 7.74 -35.52 -21.29
#